data_3438b46bc890fbea6f6f917f53650fa8
#
_entry.id   3438b46bc890fbea6f6f917f53650fa8
#
_cell.length_a   1.000
_cell.length_b   1.000
_cell.length_c   1.000
_cell.angle_alpha   90.00
_cell.angle_beta   90.00
_cell.angle_gamma   90.00
#
_symmetry.space_group_name_H-M   'P 1'
#
loop_
_entity.id
_entity.type
_entity.pdbx_description
1 polymer ?
#
loop_
_entity_poly.entity_id
_entity_poly.type
_entity_poly.pdbx_seq_one_letter_code
_entity_poly.pdbx_strand_id
1 'polypeptide(L)'
;SRNDTIESITIPYPLIIRPINSTKGEKEDIHICHTPGELRQSLNEQSHCENFILQEFVEKEYELDCIGVMTDQGMILPGAVLKHRHWPPLIGAGAYGLFTPVDDQNINFQGLETFLKQSGYHGPFSVEFLHKGDKNYFMEVNFRNEGLAYAATVAGANLHARYVDPSVKIDKVKPTYMMNYSLDFLYVKNGDLPLRTWLRDFLRTRCCINFSLRDPKPLAAHYYHKLFRRK
;
A
#
# COMPACT_ATOMS: atom_id res chain seq x y z
N SER A 1 -12.61 21.58 -8.09
CA SER A 1 -13.85 21.76 -7.31
C SER A 1 -15.02 21.13 -8.07
N ARG A 2 -16.08 20.77 -7.38
CA ARG A 2 -17.32 20.24 -7.97
C ARG A 2 -17.99 21.18 -8.98
N ASN A 3 -17.74 22.48 -8.80
CA ASN A 3 -18.28 23.54 -9.66
C ASN A 3 -17.45 23.80 -10.92
N ASP A 4 -16.30 23.12 -11.07
CA ASP A 4 -15.47 23.28 -12.26
C ASP A 4 -16.10 22.55 -13.44
N THR A 5 -15.89 23.09 -14.62
CA THR A 5 -16.44 22.54 -15.86
C THR A 5 -15.70 21.27 -16.26
N ILE A 6 -16.38 20.15 -16.42
CA ILE A 6 -15.76 18.89 -16.84
C ILE A 6 -15.06 19.04 -18.18
N GLU A 7 -15.54 19.88 -19.06
CA GLU A 7 -14.98 20.19 -20.36
C GLU A 7 -13.60 20.88 -20.27
N SER A 8 -13.25 21.45 -19.12
CA SER A 8 -11.92 22.07 -18.88
C SER A 8 -10.85 21.08 -18.43
N ILE A 9 -11.22 19.80 -18.22
CA ILE A 9 -10.29 18.77 -17.74
C ILE A 9 -9.39 18.34 -18.91
N THR A 10 -8.08 18.51 -18.72
CA THR A 10 -7.05 18.14 -19.71
C THR A 10 -6.45 16.76 -19.48
N ILE A 11 -6.80 16.11 -18.37
CA ILE A 11 -6.31 14.76 -18.04
C ILE A 11 -6.99 13.74 -18.97
N PRO A 12 -6.23 12.84 -19.61
CA PRO A 12 -6.80 11.82 -20.49
C PRO A 12 -7.61 10.79 -19.72
N TYR A 13 -8.60 10.20 -20.37
CA TYR A 13 -9.31 9.04 -19.85
C TYR A 13 -8.58 7.73 -20.21
N PRO A 14 -8.65 6.70 -19.35
CA PRO A 14 -9.35 6.68 -18.07
C PRO A 14 -8.64 7.52 -17.01
N LEU A 15 -9.42 8.14 -16.14
CA LEU A 15 -8.92 8.89 -14.99
C LEU A 15 -9.50 8.33 -13.68
N ILE A 16 -8.81 8.62 -12.59
CA ILE A 16 -9.28 8.30 -11.23
C ILE A 16 -9.74 9.57 -10.55
N ILE A 17 -10.91 9.51 -9.92
CA ILE A 17 -11.44 10.57 -9.06
C ILE A 17 -11.45 10.10 -7.62
N ARG A 18 -11.01 10.95 -6.70
CA ARG A 18 -11.06 10.73 -5.26
C ARG A 18 -11.28 12.03 -4.49
N PRO A 19 -11.97 12.01 -3.33
CA PRO A 19 -12.05 13.17 -2.47
C PRO A 19 -10.67 13.65 -2.02
N ILE A 20 -10.46 14.97 -1.93
CA ILE A 20 -9.21 15.55 -1.38
C ILE A 20 -9.07 15.18 0.10
N ASN A 21 -10.19 15.20 0.83
CA ASN A 21 -10.20 14.94 2.26
C ASN A 21 -10.60 13.49 2.53
N SER A 22 -9.60 12.65 2.80
CA SER A 22 -9.79 11.23 3.13
C SER A 22 -10.55 10.97 4.44
N THR A 23 -10.72 11.98 5.31
CA THR A 23 -11.51 11.84 6.54
C THR A 23 -13.01 12.04 6.31
N LYS A 24 -13.38 12.62 5.18
CA LYS A 24 -14.77 12.81 4.72
C LYS A 24 -15.18 11.86 3.60
N GLY A 25 -14.21 11.13 3.01
CA GLY A 25 -14.43 10.15 1.95
C GLY A 25 -14.05 8.75 2.42
N GLU A 26 -14.81 7.74 2.00
CA GLU A 26 -14.48 6.34 2.20
C GLU A 26 -13.66 5.81 1.00
N LYS A 27 -13.06 4.62 1.12
CA LYS A 27 -12.37 3.99 -0.04
C LYS A 27 -13.32 3.71 -1.20
N GLU A 28 -14.61 3.62 -0.91
CA GLU A 28 -15.70 3.45 -1.86
C GLU A 28 -15.95 4.71 -2.71
N ASP A 29 -15.43 5.87 -2.29
CA ASP A 29 -15.49 7.13 -3.05
C ASP A 29 -14.36 7.27 -4.11
N ILE A 30 -13.56 6.24 -4.32
CA ILE A 30 -12.53 6.22 -5.35
C ILE A 30 -13.08 5.52 -6.59
N HIS A 31 -13.29 6.28 -7.67
CA HIS A 31 -13.85 5.74 -8.91
C HIS A 31 -12.87 5.89 -10.08
N ILE A 32 -12.86 4.87 -10.95
CA ILE A 32 -12.17 4.94 -12.24
C ILE A 32 -13.23 5.31 -13.28
N CYS A 33 -12.98 6.41 -14.00
CA CYS A 33 -13.88 6.94 -15.00
C CYS A 33 -13.26 6.79 -16.39
N HIS A 34 -13.91 6.10 -17.30
CA HIS A 34 -13.45 5.90 -18.67
C HIS A 34 -14.01 6.97 -19.62
N THR A 35 -15.06 7.68 -19.21
CA THR A 35 -15.74 8.66 -20.00
C THR A 35 -16.12 9.91 -19.18
N PRO A 36 -16.35 11.07 -19.83
CA PRO A 36 -16.92 12.25 -19.15
C PRO A 36 -18.29 11.97 -18.50
N GLY A 37 -19.07 11.06 -19.06
CA GLY A 37 -20.36 10.66 -18.51
C GLY A 37 -20.21 9.94 -17.16
N GLU A 38 -19.27 8.99 -17.07
CA GLU A 38 -18.97 8.29 -15.82
C GLU A 38 -18.42 9.24 -14.75
N LEU A 39 -17.60 10.22 -15.14
CA LEU A 39 -17.12 11.24 -14.22
C LEU A 39 -18.26 12.08 -13.66
N ARG A 40 -19.22 12.50 -14.50
CA ARG A 40 -20.43 13.22 -14.03
C ARG A 40 -21.25 12.39 -13.06
N GLN A 41 -21.41 11.11 -13.36
CA GLN A 41 -22.11 10.19 -12.46
C GLN A 41 -21.40 10.08 -11.11
N SER A 42 -20.09 9.84 -11.10
CA SER A 42 -19.28 9.76 -9.87
C SER A 42 -19.37 11.02 -9.02
N LEU A 43 -19.31 12.19 -9.66
CA LEU A 43 -19.48 13.47 -8.96
C LEU A 43 -20.87 13.61 -8.32
N ASN A 44 -21.93 13.10 -8.98
CA ASN A 44 -23.29 13.15 -8.44
C ASN A 44 -23.48 12.19 -7.25
N GLU A 45 -22.91 10.99 -7.34
CA GLU A 45 -22.95 9.98 -6.27
C GLU A 45 -22.25 10.48 -5.01
N GLN A 46 -21.13 11.21 -5.17
CA GLN A 46 -20.34 11.77 -4.08
C GLN A 46 -20.78 13.19 -3.68
N SER A 47 -22.08 13.41 -3.58
CA SER A 47 -22.67 14.74 -3.30
C SER A 47 -22.23 15.37 -1.98
N HIS A 48 -21.73 14.57 -1.05
CA HIS A 48 -21.18 14.98 0.25
C HIS A 48 -19.76 15.60 0.18
N CYS A 49 -19.09 15.44 -0.98
CA CYS A 49 -17.73 15.95 -1.20
C CYS A 49 -17.76 17.18 -2.12
N GLU A 50 -17.00 18.22 -1.76
CA GLU A 50 -16.91 19.47 -2.54
C GLU A 50 -15.69 19.52 -3.47
N ASN A 51 -14.56 18.91 -3.02
CA ASN A 51 -13.29 19.00 -3.70
C ASN A 51 -12.72 17.60 -3.96
N PHE A 52 -12.21 17.42 -5.17
CA PHE A 52 -11.70 16.15 -5.67
C PHE A 52 -10.30 16.30 -6.24
N ILE A 53 -9.55 15.22 -6.20
CA ILE A 53 -8.34 15.04 -6.99
C ILE A 53 -8.71 14.20 -8.20
N LEU A 54 -8.33 14.68 -9.38
CA LEU A 54 -8.40 13.92 -10.63
C LEU A 54 -6.97 13.58 -11.03
N GLN A 55 -6.72 12.34 -11.34
CA GLN A 55 -5.41 11.84 -11.74
C GLN A 55 -5.55 10.90 -12.94
N GLU A 56 -4.52 10.83 -13.79
CA GLU A 56 -4.44 9.78 -14.80
C GLU A 56 -4.51 8.41 -14.13
N PHE A 57 -5.33 7.51 -14.67
CA PHE A 57 -5.39 6.13 -14.21
C PHE A 57 -4.25 5.33 -14.86
N VAL A 58 -3.31 4.90 -14.03
CA VAL A 58 -2.24 4.02 -14.47
C VAL A 58 -2.69 2.56 -14.30
N GLU A 59 -2.89 1.88 -15.42
CA GLU A 59 -3.15 0.44 -15.43
C GLU A 59 -1.87 -0.31 -15.06
N LYS A 60 -1.67 -0.47 -13.77
CA LYS A 60 -0.47 -1.07 -13.19
C LYS A 60 -0.37 -2.56 -13.43
N GLU A 61 0.83 -3.06 -13.59
CA GLU A 61 1.14 -4.49 -13.56
C GLU A 61 1.26 -5.00 -12.12
N TYR A 62 1.86 -4.16 -11.25
CA TYR A 62 1.94 -4.38 -9.79
C TYR A 62 2.20 -3.06 -9.07
N GLU A 63 2.10 -3.10 -7.75
CA GLU A 63 2.54 -2.00 -6.87
C GLU A 63 3.80 -2.40 -6.13
N LEU A 64 4.68 -1.40 -5.96
CA LEU A 64 5.84 -1.44 -5.08
C LEU A 64 5.56 -0.57 -3.87
N ASP A 65 5.67 -1.13 -2.69
CA ASP A 65 5.63 -0.40 -1.42
C ASP A 65 7.02 -0.44 -0.79
N CYS A 66 7.81 0.60 -1.06
CA CYS A 66 9.17 0.76 -0.59
C CYS A 66 9.17 1.11 0.89
N ILE A 67 9.79 0.28 1.72
CA ILE A 67 9.75 0.43 3.18
C ILE A 67 11.13 0.82 3.69
N GLY A 68 11.19 1.98 4.33
CA GLY A 68 12.44 2.56 4.79
C GLY A 68 12.35 3.31 6.11
N VAL A 69 13.48 3.89 6.49
CA VAL A 69 13.61 4.81 7.60
C VAL A 69 14.53 5.96 7.22
N MET A 70 14.12 7.18 7.56
CA MET A 70 14.92 8.38 7.42
C MET A 70 15.58 8.69 8.76
N THR A 71 16.91 8.80 8.77
CA THR A 71 17.73 9.05 9.97
C THR A 71 18.61 10.29 9.75
N ASP A 72 19.29 10.76 10.80
CA ASP A 72 20.28 11.84 10.68
C ASP A 72 21.47 11.48 9.77
N GLN A 73 21.71 10.18 9.56
CA GLN A 73 22.78 9.66 8.70
C GLN A 73 22.33 9.50 7.24
N GLY A 74 21.03 9.69 6.94
CA GLY A 74 20.44 9.52 5.62
C GLY A 74 19.33 8.46 5.58
N MET A 75 18.88 8.19 4.36
CA MET A 75 17.84 7.22 4.07
C MET A 75 18.38 5.78 4.10
N ILE A 76 17.64 4.89 4.74
CA ILE A 76 17.86 3.45 4.69
C ILE A 76 16.63 2.81 4.06
N LEU A 77 16.78 2.24 2.86
CA LEU A 77 15.72 1.62 2.07
C LEU A 77 16.18 0.22 1.59
N PRO A 78 16.01 -0.82 2.40
CA PRO A 78 16.55 -2.15 2.10
C PRO A 78 15.73 -2.94 1.09
N GLY A 79 14.46 -2.58 0.88
CA GLY A 79 13.58 -3.33 0.01
C GLY A 79 12.17 -2.76 -0.11
N ALA A 80 11.38 -3.42 -0.93
CA ALA A 80 9.97 -3.12 -1.15
C ALA A 80 9.11 -4.38 -1.12
N VAL A 81 7.84 -4.21 -0.81
CA VAL A 81 6.81 -5.23 -1.03
C VAL A 81 6.27 -5.09 -2.45
N LEU A 82 6.48 -6.12 -3.27
CA LEU A 82 5.70 -6.30 -4.49
C LEU A 82 4.33 -6.82 -4.10
N LYS A 83 3.29 -5.99 -4.26
CA LYS A 83 1.92 -6.36 -3.93
C LYS A 83 1.33 -7.18 -5.08
N HIS A 84 1.15 -8.49 -4.87
CA HIS A 84 0.55 -9.40 -5.86
C HIS A 84 -0.98 -9.39 -5.81
N ARG A 85 -1.57 -9.18 -4.64
CA ARG A 85 -3.01 -9.10 -4.44
C ARG A 85 -3.36 -7.98 -3.46
N HIS A 86 -4.48 -7.31 -3.74
CA HIS A 86 -5.02 -6.18 -2.97
C HIS A 86 -6.47 -6.47 -2.62
N TRP A 87 -6.94 -5.98 -1.50
CA TRP A 87 -8.37 -6.05 -1.23
C TRP A 87 -8.93 -4.68 -0.80
N PRO A 88 -9.96 -4.18 -1.48
CA PRO A 88 -10.56 -4.68 -2.75
C PRO A 88 -9.55 -4.74 -3.91
N PRO A 89 -9.82 -5.56 -4.95
CA PRO A 89 -8.95 -5.61 -6.13
C PRO A 89 -8.70 -4.23 -6.74
N LEU A 90 -7.55 -4.01 -7.33
CA LEU A 90 -7.07 -2.81 -8.01
C LEU A 90 -6.72 -1.62 -7.10
N ILE A 91 -7.53 -1.28 -6.10
CA ILE A 91 -7.40 -0.06 -5.29
C ILE A 91 -7.25 -0.33 -3.78
N GLY A 92 -7.26 -1.58 -3.38
CA GLY A 92 -7.28 -1.97 -1.97
C GLY A 92 -5.91 -2.02 -1.29
N ALA A 93 -5.95 -2.37 0.00
CA ALA A 93 -4.75 -2.63 0.78
C ALA A 93 -4.06 -3.93 0.33
N GLY A 94 -2.73 -4.01 0.48
CA GLY A 94 -1.97 -5.20 0.16
C GLY A 94 -2.43 -6.42 0.96
N ALA A 95 -2.86 -7.46 0.25
CA ALA A 95 -3.34 -8.71 0.85
C ALA A 95 -2.29 -9.82 0.80
N TYR A 96 -1.56 -9.93 -0.31
CA TYR A 96 -0.47 -10.88 -0.49
C TYR A 96 0.64 -10.24 -1.32
N GLY A 97 1.89 -10.48 -0.95
CA GLY A 97 3.04 -9.91 -1.66
C GLY A 97 4.36 -10.55 -1.29
N LEU A 98 5.41 -10.03 -1.93
CA LEU A 98 6.79 -10.46 -1.72
C LEU A 98 7.64 -9.25 -1.32
N PHE A 99 8.16 -9.23 -0.10
CA PHE A 99 9.22 -8.30 0.25
C PHE A 99 10.53 -8.78 -0.40
N THR A 100 11.16 -7.89 -1.15
CA THR A 100 12.39 -8.17 -1.90
C THR A 100 13.33 -6.97 -1.83
N PRO A 101 14.65 -7.17 -1.94
CA PRO A 101 15.59 -6.05 -2.09
C PRO A 101 15.20 -5.17 -3.28
N VAL A 102 15.41 -3.88 -3.17
CA VAL A 102 15.32 -2.91 -4.27
C VAL A 102 16.69 -2.31 -4.52
N ASP A 103 16.92 -1.88 -5.74
CA ASP A 103 18.13 -1.22 -6.18
C ASP A 103 17.81 0.11 -6.89
N ASP A 104 18.86 0.87 -7.19
CA ASP A 104 18.79 2.19 -7.83
C ASP A 104 18.29 2.12 -9.29
N GLN A 105 18.32 0.96 -9.93
CA GLN A 105 17.85 0.81 -11.31
C GLN A 105 16.32 0.89 -11.38
N ASN A 106 15.66 0.44 -10.29
CA ASN A 106 14.21 0.42 -10.23
C ASN A 106 13.61 1.63 -9.51
N ILE A 107 14.37 2.24 -8.58
CA ILE A 107 13.93 3.37 -7.77
C ILE A 107 15.02 4.44 -7.76
N ASN A 108 14.70 5.68 -8.07
CA ASN A 108 15.63 6.81 -7.95
C ASN A 108 15.88 7.13 -6.47
N PHE A 109 16.83 6.43 -5.86
CA PHE A 109 17.16 6.59 -4.43
C PHE A 109 17.63 8.01 -4.10
N GLN A 110 18.45 8.61 -4.94
CA GLN A 110 18.95 9.97 -4.71
C GLN A 110 17.80 10.99 -4.72
N GLY A 111 16.88 10.87 -5.66
CA GLY A 111 15.71 11.75 -5.74
C GLY A 111 14.80 11.58 -4.53
N LEU A 112 14.55 10.35 -4.12
CA LEU A 112 13.73 10.04 -2.96
C LEU A 112 14.38 10.53 -1.65
N GLU A 113 15.66 10.31 -1.45
CA GLU A 113 16.38 10.80 -0.27
C GLU A 113 16.38 12.33 -0.22
N THR A 114 16.58 12.99 -1.35
CA THR A 114 16.51 14.46 -1.45
C THR A 114 15.13 14.98 -1.07
N PHE A 115 14.07 14.35 -1.57
CA PHE A 115 12.69 14.68 -1.23
C PHE A 115 12.43 14.53 0.28
N LEU A 116 12.84 13.41 0.88
CA LEU A 116 12.67 13.16 2.31
C LEU A 116 13.46 14.17 3.16
N LYS A 117 14.69 14.51 2.77
CA LYS A 117 15.49 15.53 3.45
C LYS A 117 14.82 16.91 3.39
N GLN A 118 14.31 17.29 2.24
CA GLN A 118 13.62 18.60 2.07
C GLN A 118 12.31 18.68 2.85
N SER A 119 11.64 17.54 3.09
CA SER A 119 10.44 17.50 3.92
C SER A 119 10.73 17.69 5.42
N GLY A 120 11.99 17.58 5.85
CA GLY A 120 12.40 17.61 7.25
C GLY A 120 11.93 16.38 8.05
N TYR A 121 11.46 15.33 7.38
CA TYR A 121 10.94 14.14 8.05
C TYR A 121 12.03 13.23 8.55
N HIS A 122 11.89 12.76 9.79
CA HIS A 122 12.71 11.72 10.41
C HIS A 122 11.81 10.61 10.96
N GLY A 123 12.11 9.38 10.64
CA GLY A 123 11.35 8.23 11.12
C GLY A 123 11.07 7.17 10.05
N PRO A 124 10.30 6.13 10.41
CA PRO A 124 9.83 5.12 9.47
C PRO A 124 8.92 5.73 8.40
N PHE A 125 9.11 5.33 7.16
CA PHE A 125 8.27 5.76 6.03
C PHE A 125 8.02 4.61 5.08
N SER A 126 7.00 4.76 4.25
CA SER A 126 6.87 3.99 3.02
C SER A 126 6.59 4.89 1.82
N VAL A 127 7.01 4.44 0.64
CA VAL A 127 6.74 5.12 -0.63
C VAL A 127 6.15 4.13 -1.61
N GLU A 128 4.99 4.46 -2.13
CA GLU A 128 4.25 3.60 -3.04
C GLU A 128 4.44 4.04 -4.50
N PHE A 129 4.71 3.06 -5.36
CA PHE A 129 4.83 3.24 -6.80
C PHE A 129 3.90 2.27 -7.52
N LEU A 130 3.34 2.75 -8.63
CA LEU A 130 2.64 1.92 -9.61
C LEU A 130 3.63 1.55 -10.70
N HIS A 131 3.85 0.25 -10.93
CA HIS A 131 4.74 -0.22 -12.00
C HIS A 131 3.95 -0.51 -13.27
N LYS A 132 4.44 0.01 -14.40
CA LYS A 132 3.91 -0.28 -15.74
C LYS A 132 5.04 -0.24 -16.77
N GLY A 133 5.30 -1.36 -17.45
CA GLY A 133 6.38 -1.49 -18.43
C GLY A 133 7.76 -1.32 -17.79
N ASP A 134 8.47 -0.27 -18.16
CA ASP A 134 9.79 0.10 -17.65
C ASP A 134 9.76 1.25 -16.61
N LYS A 135 8.56 1.66 -16.17
CA LYS A 135 8.38 2.87 -15.35
C LYS A 135 7.73 2.56 -14.01
N ASN A 136 8.24 3.27 -13.00
CA ASN A 136 7.62 3.37 -11.69
C ASN A 136 7.01 4.76 -11.52
N TYR A 137 5.68 4.83 -11.45
CA TYR A 137 4.94 6.05 -11.23
C TYR A 137 4.77 6.26 -9.72
N PHE A 138 5.30 7.37 -9.21
CA PHE A 138 5.11 7.75 -7.81
C PHE A 138 3.62 7.92 -7.50
N MET A 139 3.15 7.29 -6.45
CA MET A 139 1.77 7.39 -6.01
C MET A 139 1.64 8.22 -4.73
N GLU A 140 2.28 7.80 -3.66
CA GLU A 140 2.23 8.51 -2.38
C GLU A 140 3.41 8.18 -1.47
N VAL A 141 3.64 9.05 -0.48
CA VAL A 141 4.52 8.76 0.64
C VAL A 141 3.74 8.75 1.94
N ASN A 142 3.97 7.74 2.74
CA ASN A 142 3.43 7.61 4.09
C ASN A 142 4.52 7.98 5.10
N PHE A 143 4.41 9.14 5.72
CA PHE A 143 5.30 9.61 6.78
C PHE A 143 4.95 8.97 8.13
N ARG A 144 4.97 7.66 8.17
CA ARG A 144 4.62 6.85 9.35
C ARG A 144 5.07 5.41 9.14
N ASN A 145 5.04 4.65 10.22
CA ASN A 145 5.12 3.19 10.09
C ASN A 145 3.94 2.66 9.30
N GLU A 146 4.23 1.82 8.32
CA GLU A 146 3.26 1.22 7.40
C GLU A 146 2.88 -0.19 7.86
N GLY A 147 1.66 -0.66 7.52
CA GLY A 147 1.15 -1.97 7.94
C GLY A 147 1.97 -3.15 7.41
N LEU A 148 2.65 -2.98 6.26
CA LEU A 148 3.50 -4.00 5.65
C LEU A 148 4.95 -3.98 6.17
N ALA A 149 5.34 -2.98 6.99
CA ALA A 149 6.72 -2.79 7.46
C ALA A 149 7.28 -3.99 8.25
N TYR A 150 6.41 -4.79 8.86
CA TYR A 150 6.83 -6.01 9.54
C TYR A 150 7.46 -7.03 8.59
N ALA A 151 7.11 -7.01 7.30
CA ALA A 151 7.74 -7.85 6.30
C ALA A 151 9.24 -7.56 6.16
N ALA A 152 9.66 -6.29 6.24
CA ALA A 152 11.06 -5.91 6.25
C ALA A 152 11.82 -6.52 7.44
N THR A 153 11.22 -6.48 8.64
CA THR A 153 11.79 -7.08 9.86
C THR A 153 11.98 -8.59 9.71
N VAL A 154 10.96 -9.30 9.21
CA VAL A 154 11.04 -10.75 8.98
C VAL A 154 12.05 -11.11 7.90
N ALA A 155 12.24 -10.23 6.92
CA ALA A 155 13.23 -10.37 5.85
C ALA A 155 14.68 -10.16 6.31
N GLY A 156 14.91 -9.62 7.52
CA GLY A 156 16.24 -9.35 8.09
C GLY A 156 16.57 -7.85 8.23
N ALA A 157 15.67 -6.94 7.81
CA ALA A 157 15.85 -5.50 7.94
C ALA A 157 15.02 -4.94 9.11
N ASN A 158 15.56 -5.03 10.33
CA ASN A 158 14.90 -4.44 11.50
C ASN A 158 15.10 -2.90 11.52
N LEU A 159 14.33 -2.22 10.69
CA LEU A 159 14.41 -0.77 10.49
C LEU A 159 14.11 0.02 11.76
N HIS A 160 13.15 -0.43 12.56
CA HIS A 160 12.79 0.25 13.80
C HIS A 160 13.92 0.19 14.84
N ALA A 161 14.55 -0.99 15.00
CA ALA A 161 15.70 -1.11 15.87
C ALA A 161 16.88 -0.26 15.37
N ARG A 162 17.14 -0.25 14.05
CA ARG A 162 18.17 0.57 13.42
C ARG A 162 17.91 2.07 13.58
N TYR A 163 16.66 2.50 13.56
CA TYR A 163 16.29 3.89 13.80
C TYR A 163 16.59 4.34 15.23
N VAL A 164 16.30 3.48 16.21
CA VAL A 164 16.52 3.78 17.65
C VAL A 164 17.99 3.65 18.02
N ASP A 165 18.67 2.64 17.48
CA ASP A 165 20.08 2.35 17.75
C ASP A 165 20.87 2.21 16.43
N PRO A 166 21.64 3.26 16.06
CA PRO A 166 22.48 3.23 14.87
C PRO A 166 23.56 2.15 14.83
N SER A 167 23.84 1.45 15.91
CA SER A 167 24.78 0.32 15.93
C SER A 167 24.15 -0.99 15.42
N VAL A 168 22.82 -1.09 15.39
CA VAL A 168 22.11 -2.25 14.89
C VAL A 168 22.38 -2.42 13.40
N LYS A 169 22.97 -3.55 13.03
CA LYS A 169 23.21 -3.89 11.62
C LYS A 169 21.94 -4.39 10.97
N ILE A 170 21.76 -4.03 9.72
CA ILE A 170 20.74 -4.64 8.86
C ILE A 170 21.40 -5.82 8.15
N ASP A 171 20.83 -6.99 8.36
CA ASP A 171 21.30 -8.21 7.70
C ASP A 171 20.99 -8.16 6.19
N LYS A 172 21.63 -9.07 5.45
CA LYS A 172 21.27 -9.26 4.03
C LYS A 172 19.79 -9.65 3.93
N VAL A 173 19.01 -8.76 3.35
CA VAL A 173 17.57 -8.98 3.13
C VAL A 173 17.33 -10.21 2.29
N LYS A 174 16.42 -11.08 2.75
CA LYS A 174 16.00 -12.29 2.04
C LYS A 174 14.58 -12.11 1.52
N PRO A 175 14.31 -12.47 0.26
CA PRO A 175 12.94 -12.44 -0.27
C PRO A 175 11.99 -13.18 0.68
N THR A 176 10.92 -12.47 1.09
CA THR A 176 10.02 -12.95 2.13
C THR A 176 8.57 -12.72 1.74
N TYR A 177 7.82 -13.82 1.52
CA TYR A 177 6.38 -13.72 1.26
C TYR A 177 5.65 -13.25 2.51
N MET A 178 4.76 -12.28 2.32
CA MET A 178 3.89 -11.73 3.33
C MET A 178 2.42 -11.93 2.95
N MET A 179 1.56 -12.07 3.97
CA MET A 179 0.12 -12.20 3.77
C MET A 179 -0.66 -11.52 4.89
N ASN A 180 -1.64 -10.71 4.50
CA ASN A 180 -2.76 -10.36 5.36
C ASN A 180 -3.85 -11.40 5.11
N TYR A 181 -3.82 -12.50 5.87
CA TYR A 181 -4.67 -13.67 5.60
C TYR A 181 -6.17 -13.32 5.61
N SER A 182 -6.60 -12.38 6.44
CA SER A 182 -8.03 -12.02 6.53
C SER A 182 -8.52 -11.30 5.29
N LEU A 183 -7.69 -10.46 4.67
CA LEU A 183 -8.00 -9.81 3.39
C LEU A 183 -7.83 -10.78 2.23
N ASP A 184 -6.75 -11.56 2.23
CA ASP A 184 -6.43 -12.45 1.12
C ASP A 184 -7.42 -13.62 1.01
N PHE A 185 -7.96 -14.11 2.14
CA PHE A 185 -8.99 -15.14 2.14
C PHE A 185 -10.32 -14.69 1.52
N LEU A 186 -10.55 -13.39 1.40
CA LEU A 186 -11.75 -12.87 0.72
C LEU A 186 -11.78 -13.26 -0.77
N TYR A 187 -10.61 -13.40 -1.41
CA TYR A 187 -10.53 -13.93 -2.77
C TYR A 187 -11.08 -15.36 -2.89
N VAL A 188 -10.78 -16.21 -1.90
CA VAL A 188 -11.33 -17.57 -1.84
C VAL A 188 -12.83 -17.54 -1.60
N LYS A 189 -13.26 -16.71 -0.64
CA LYS A 189 -14.67 -16.58 -0.29
C LYS A 189 -15.52 -16.08 -1.45
N ASN A 190 -14.98 -15.20 -2.30
CA ASN A 190 -15.66 -14.66 -3.46
C ASN A 190 -15.53 -15.56 -4.71
N GLY A 191 -14.74 -16.63 -4.65
CA GLY A 191 -14.52 -17.53 -5.80
C GLY A 191 -13.44 -17.06 -6.78
N ASP A 192 -12.76 -15.95 -6.49
CA ASP A 192 -11.72 -15.35 -7.37
C ASP A 192 -10.38 -16.10 -7.29
N LEU A 193 -10.16 -16.87 -6.22
CA LEU A 193 -8.94 -17.64 -6.01
C LEU A 193 -9.27 -19.06 -5.52
N PRO A 194 -8.80 -20.13 -6.21
CA PRO A 194 -8.98 -21.50 -5.73
C PRO A 194 -8.33 -21.71 -4.35
N LEU A 195 -9.05 -22.37 -3.43
CA LEU A 195 -8.55 -22.67 -2.07
C LEU A 195 -7.18 -23.36 -2.08
N ARG A 196 -6.95 -24.29 -3.01
CA ARG A 196 -5.65 -24.98 -3.16
C ARG A 196 -4.48 -24.00 -3.45
N THR A 197 -4.75 -22.98 -4.25
CA THR A 197 -3.77 -21.91 -4.57
C THR A 197 -3.50 -21.07 -3.34
N TRP A 198 -4.56 -20.65 -2.65
CA TRP A 198 -4.45 -19.90 -1.40
C TRP A 198 -3.66 -20.66 -0.33
N LEU A 199 -3.94 -21.96 -0.13
CA LEU A 199 -3.21 -22.80 0.82
C LEU A 199 -1.73 -22.91 0.49
N ARG A 200 -1.39 -23.08 -0.81
CA ARG A 200 0.01 -23.09 -1.27
C ARG A 200 0.71 -21.77 -0.93
N ASP A 201 0.05 -20.64 -1.20
CA ASP A 201 0.60 -19.31 -0.95
C ASP A 201 0.72 -19.04 0.55
N PHE A 202 -0.26 -19.48 1.36
CA PHE A 202 -0.20 -19.43 2.82
C PHE A 202 0.97 -20.23 3.39
N LEU A 203 1.21 -21.45 2.91
CA LEU A 203 2.33 -22.28 3.36
C LEU A 203 3.71 -21.71 2.98
N ARG A 204 3.79 -20.91 1.92
CA ARG A 204 5.03 -20.19 1.53
C ARG A 204 5.26 -18.93 2.34
N THR A 205 4.24 -18.39 2.97
CA THR A 205 4.28 -17.13 3.70
C THR A 205 5.07 -17.29 5.00
N ARG A 206 6.06 -16.41 5.19
CA ARG A 206 6.84 -16.31 6.44
C ARG A 206 6.41 -15.14 7.30
N CYS A 207 5.80 -14.12 6.70
CA CYS A 207 5.29 -12.94 7.38
C CYS A 207 3.77 -12.90 7.30
N CYS A 208 3.11 -13.27 8.38
CA CYS A 208 1.66 -13.14 8.52
C CYS A 208 1.38 -11.87 9.33
N ILE A 209 0.74 -10.86 8.72
CA ILE A 209 0.59 -9.54 9.34
C ILE A 209 -0.35 -9.56 10.54
N ASN A 210 -1.45 -10.33 10.44
CA ASN A 210 -2.53 -10.31 11.42
C ASN A 210 -2.50 -11.51 12.36
N PHE A 211 -1.51 -12.38 12.23
CA PHE A 211 -1.47 -13.63 12.98
C PHE A 211 -0.05 -14.01 13.38
N SER A 212 0.12 -14.37 14.64
CA SER A 212 1.35 -14.96 15.16
C SER A 212 1.02 -16.19 15.98
N LEU A 213 1.65 -17.33 15.64
CA LEU A 213 1.55 -18.54 16.47
C LEU A 213 2.20 -18.34 17.85
N ARG A 214 3.16 -17.42 17.97
CA ARG A 214 3.83 -17.10 19.24
C ARG A 214 2.98 -16.22 20.16
N ASP A 215 2.06 -15.44 19.57
CA ASP A 215 1.10 -14.61 20.31
C ASP A 215 -0.26 -14.63 19.61
N PRO A 216 -1.11 -15.62 19.89
CA PRO A 216 -2.44 -15.74 19.28
C PRO A 216 -3.50 -14.85 19.94
N LYS A 217 -3.18 -14.20 21.08
CA LYS A 217 -4.16 -13.41 21.86
C LYS A 217 -4.79 -12.25 21.08
N PRO A 218 -4.04 -11.44 20.29
CA PRO A 218 -4.64 -10.36 19.52
C PRO A 218 -5.69 -10.87 18.52
N LEU A 219 -5.40 -11.99 17.86
CA LEU A 219 -6.34 -12.61 16.94
C LEU A 219 -7.60 -13.12 17.66
N ALA A 220 -7.43 -13.82 18.77
CA ALA A 220 -8.55 -14.31 19.57
C ALA A 220 -9.42 -13.15 20.07
N ALA A 221 -8.80 -12.06 20.54
CA ALA A 221 -9.51 -10.86 20.96
C ALA A 221 -10.29 -10.22 19.81
N HIS A 222 -9.69 -10.11 18.61
CA HIS A 222 -10.34 -9.57 17.43
C HIS A 222 -11.62 -10.35 17.08
N TYR A 223 -11.55 -11.70 17.04
CA TYR A 223 -12.72 -12.52 16.73
C TYR A 223 -13.75 -12.52 17.85
N TYR A 224 -13.31 -12.50 19.13
CA TYR A 224 -14.22 -12.36 20.27
C TYR A 224 -15.03 -11.06 20.16
N HIS A 225 -14.39 -9.92 19.91
CA HIS A 225 -15.08 -8.65 19.71
C HIS A 225 -16.03 -8.66 18.51
N LYS A 226 -15.61 -9.29 17.41
CA LYS A 226 -16.46 -9.40 16.21
C LYS A 226 -17.70 -10.24 16.42
N LEU A 227 -17.62 -11.29 17.26
CA LEU A 227 -18.73 -12.20 17.54
C LEU A 227 -19.68 -11.65 18.63
N PHE A 228 -19.12 -11.01 19.67
CA PHE A 228 -19.87 -10.68 20.88
C PHE A 228 -20.15 -9.17 21.06
N ARG A 229 -19.54 -8.29 20.26
CA ARG A 229 -19.79 -6.83 20.28
C ARG A 229 -20.43 -6.31 19.00
N ARG A 230 -21.17 -7.14 18.27
CA ARG A 230 -22.09 -6.63 17.25
C ARG A 230 -23.28 -5.97 17.95
N LYS A 231 -23.17 -4.69 18.22
CA LYS A 231 -24.28 -3.75 18.40
C LYS A 231 -24.04 -2.55 17.51
#